data_2a8a27f919e2ace360c7be12db5121e6
#
_entry.id   2a8a27f919e2ace360c7be12db5121e6
#
_cell.length_a   1.000
_cell.length_b   1.000
_cell.length_c   1.000
_cell.angle_alpha   90.00
_cell.angle_beta   90.00
_cell.angle_gamma   90.00
#
_symmetry.space_group_name_H-M   'P 1'
#
loop_
_entity.id
_entity.type
_entity.pdbx_description
1 polymer ?
#
loop_
_entity_poly.entity_id
_entity_poly.type
_entity_poly.pdbx_seq_one_letter_code
_entity_poly.pdbx_strand_id
1 'polypeptide(L)'
;ALTPYEEINSDDMEISVGNPDLEATVSNNVDIMAEYYFGPLGLFSAGFFYKNIDNWLYEFTDNNYTYNGETGYDYSQVRNGSNAEVTGFEFGLQTSLTDNVTLYSNYTYTDSKTDGIEGRSDAPLVGAVKNMFNGSLAYESDKLFIRASLNYADASADELGSESWEDRYYDDQVFVDLNASYSLSPTVKLFTEFKNLTNQPLRYYQGIQSRTMQLEYYSFNWNVGLKIDL
;
A
#
# COMPACT_ATOMS: atom_id res chain seq x y z
N ALA A 1 6.16 21.82 -5.16
CA ALA A 1 7.03 21.84 -5.31
C ALA A 1 8.16 22.48 -6.12
N LEU A 2 8.18 22.53 -7.46
CA LEU A 2 9.26 23.20 -8.21
C LEU A 2 9.17 24.73 -8.19
N THR A 3 8.07 25.29 -7.71
CA THR A 3 7.88 26.74 -7.65
C THR A 3 8.43 27.23 -6.31
N PRO A 4 9.27 28.29 -6.28
CA PRO A 4 9.66 28.89 -5.03
C PRO A 4 8.42 29.48 -4.37
N TYR A 5 8.06 28.95 -3.22
CA TYR A 5 7.02 29.49 -2.34
C TYR A 5 7.45 29.29 -0.89
N GLU A 6 6.96 30.12 -0.05
CA GLU A 6 7.10 30.01 1.40
C GLU A 6 5.72 30.28 1.99
N GLU A 7 5.17 29.29 2.68
CA GLU A 7 3.92 29.40 3.39
C GLU A 7 4.21 29.29 4.88
N ILE A 8 3.82 30.31 5.64
CA ILE A 8 4.08 30.41 7.06
C ILE A 8 2.74 30.54 7.77
N ASN A 9 2.44 29.57 8.62
CA ASN A 9 1.34 29.60 9.55
C ASN A 9 1.89 29.85 10.96
N SER A 10 1.87 31.09 11.39
CA SER A 10 2.42 31.47 12.71
C SER A 10 1.52 31.02 13.86
N ASP A 11 0.23 30.77 13.62
CA ASP A 11 -0.71 30.31 14.65
C ASP A 11 -0.47 28.84 15.02
N ASP A 12 -0.15 28.02 14.02
CA ASP A 12 0.17 26.59 14.19
C ASP A 12 1.68 26.34 14.23
N MET A 13 2.52 27.37 14.07
CA MET A 13 3.98 27.28 14.01
C MET A 13 4.48 26.35 12.89
N GLU A 14 3.91 26.45 11.71
CA GLU A 14 4.26 25.62 10.54
C GLU A 14 4.88 26.46 9.43
N ILE A 15 5.91 25.90 8.77
CA ILE A 15 6.57 26.50 7.61
C ILE A 15 6.69 25.44 6.51
N SER A 16 6.11 25.68 5.35
CA SER A 16 6.26 24.84 4.17
C SER A 16 6.94 25.61 3.05
N VAL A 17 8.05 25.07 2.52
CA VAL A 17 8.88 25.74 1.52
C VAL A 17 9.00 24.93 0.25
N GLY A 18 8.78 25.56 -0.90
CA GLY A 18 9.03 24.96 -2.20
C GLY A 18 10.54 24.84 -2.47
N ASN A 19 10.92 23.83 -3.25
CA ASN A 19 12.31 23.60 -3.65
C ASN A 19 12.45 23.72 -5.18
N PRO A 20 12.95 24.85 -5.69
CA PRO A 20 13.17 25.04 -7.12
C PRO A 20 14.33 24.20 -7.69
N ASP A 21 15.23 23.71 -6.82
CA ASP A 21 16.41 22.96 -7.21
C ASP A 21 16.16 21.43 -7.31
N LEU A 22 14.89 21.02 -7.25
CA LEU A 22 14.55 19.61 -7.39
C LEU A 22 14.96 19.05 -8.75
N GLU A 23 15.70 17.95 -8.71
CA GLU A 23 16.07 17.17 -9.88
C GLU A 23 15.01 16.10 -10.19
N ALA A 24 14.94 15.72 -11.46
CA ALA A 24 14.00 14.67 -11.88
C ALA A 24 14.44 13.31 -11.34
N THR A 25 13.51 12.57 -10.77
CA THR A 25 13.73 11.17 -10.42
C THR A 25 13.90 10.33 -11.68
N VAL A 26 14.94 9.50 -11.73
CA VAL A 26 15.23 8.58 -12.83
C VAL A 26 15.30 7.17 -12.30
N SER A 27 14.67 6.20 -12.97
CA SER A 27 14.68 4.80 -12.55
C SER A 27 15.17 3.89 -13.68
N ASN A 28 16.09 2.98 -13.33
CA ASN A 28 16.50 1.86 -14.15
C ASN A 28 15.90 0.58 -13.58
N ASN A 29 15.10 -0.12 -14.37
CA ASN A 29 14.35 -1.29 -13.92
C ASN A 29 14.73 -2.53 -14.70
N VAL A 30 14.80 -3.66 -14.00
CA VAL A 30 14.96 -5.00 -14.60
C VAL A 30 13.86 -5.89 -14.01
N ASP A 31 13.03 -6.45 -14.89
CA ASP A 31 11.95 -7.36 -14.53
C ASP A 31 12.12 -8.66 -15.32
N ILE A 32 12.05 -9.79 -14.64
CA ILE A 32 12.09 -11.13 -15.22
C ILE A 32 10.87 -11.89 -14.70
N MET A 33 10.06 -12.43 -15.62
CA MET A 33 8.88 -13.20 -15.27
C MET A 33 8.85 -14.52 -16.02
N ALA A 34 8.45 -15.57 -15.35
CA ALA A 34 8.18 -16.89 -15.92
C ALA A 34 6.74 -17.31 -15.60
N GLU A 35 6.10 -17.93 -16.57
CA GLU A 35 4.75 -18.46 -16.43
C GLU A 35 4.71 -19.93 -16.84
N TYR A 36 3.98 -20.71 -16.08
CA TYR A 36 3.74 -22.12 -16.36
C TYR A 36 2.24 -22.41 -16.35
N TYR A 37 1.73 -22.84 -17.49
CA TYR A 37 0.33 -23.18 -17.70
C TYR A 37 0.14 -24.69 -17.51
N PHE A 38 -0.84 -25.09 -16.70
CA PHE A 38 -1.18 -26.47 -16.43
C PHE A 38 -2.70 -26.68 -16.27
N GLY A 39 -3.19 -27.77 -16.80
CA GLY A 39 -4.64 -28.04 -16.78
C GLY A 39 -5.49 -26.96 -17.49
N PRO A 40 -6.80 -27.00 -17.34
CA PRO A 40 -7.72 -26.10 -18.06
C PRO A 40 -7.66 -24.64 -17.63
N LEU A 41 -7.34 -24.36 -16.35
CA LEU A 41 -7.30 -23.00 -15.75
C LEU A 41 -6.05 -22.81 -14.87
N GLY A 42 -5.07 -23.72 -14.94
CA GLY A 42 -3.88 -23.65 -14.11
C GLY A 42 -2.86 -22.68 -14.68
N LEU A 43 -2.46 -21.71 -13.89
CA LEU A 43 -1.36 -20.79 -14.14
C LEU A 43 -0.55 -20.62 -12.86
N PHE A 44 0.74 -20.88 -12.94
CA PHE A 44 1.72 -20.46 -11.94
C PHE A 44 2.63 -19.42 -12.58
N SER A 45 2.85 -18.31 -11.90
CA SER A 45 3.79 -17.27 -12.30
C SER A 45 4.82 -17.02 -11.20
N ALA A 46 6.05 -16.73 -11.59
CA ALA A 46 7.11 -16.30 -10.70
C ALA A 46 7.89 -15.16 -11.36
N GLY A 47 8.07 -14.07 -10.64
CA GLY A 47 8.75 -12.88 -11.09
C GLY A 47 9.85 -12.45 -10.13
N PHE A 48 10.87 -11.81 -10.67
CA PHE A 48 11.90 -11.06 -9.95
C PHE A 48 11.94 -9.65 -10.53
N PHE A 49 12.05 -8.65 -9.67
CA PHE A 49 12.25 -7.27 -10.08
C PHE A 49 13.37 -6.61 -9.29
N TYR A 50 14.09 -5.72 -9.98
CA TYR A 50 15.08 -4.83 -9.40
C TYR A 50 14.88 -3.43 -9.97
N LYS A 51 14.90 -2.42 -9.10
CA LYS A 51 14.79 -1.01 -9.48
C LYS A 51 15.89 -0.24 -8.79
N ASN A 52 16.61 0.58 -9.55
CA ASN A 52 17.55 1.57 -9.05
C ASN A 52 17.01 2.95 -9.40
N ILE A 53 16.76 3.75 -8.37
CA ILE A 53 16.06 5.03 -8.46
C ILE A 53 17.00 6.13 -7.99
N ASP A 54 17.42 6.98 -8.92
CA ASP A 54 18.27 8.14 -8.64
C ASP A 54 17.39 9.35 -8.40
N ASN A 55 17.83 10.25 -7.50
CA ASN A 55 17.15 11.51 -7.18
C ASN A 55 15.70 11.31 -6.71
N TRP A 56 15.44 10.23 -5.93
CA TRP A 56 14.13 10.01 -5.38
C TRP A 56 13.70 11.13 -4.44
N LEU A 57 12.40 11.39 -4.33
CA LEU A 57 11.88 12.51 -3.55
C LEU A 57 11.43 12.06 -2.17
N TYR A 58 11.79 12.85 -1.15
CA TYR A 58 11.27 12.71 0.20
C TYR A 58 10.87 14.07 0.77
N GLU A 59 10.01 14.08 1.76
CA GLU A 59 9.73 15.25 2.55
C GLU A 59 10.73 15.32 3.71
N PHE A 60 11.52 16.40 3.73
CA PHE A 60 12.37 16.73 4.87
C PHE A 60 11.54 17.52 5.88
N THR A 61 11.59 17.11 7.15
CA THR A 61 10.94 17.79 8.26
C THR A 61 11.94 18.14 9.35
N ASP A 62 11.78 19.31 9.98
CA ASP A 62 12.50 19.72 11.18
C ASP A 62 11.49 20.32 12.17
N ASN A 63 11.16 19.57 13.21
CA ASN A 63 10.13 19.93 14.19
C ASN A 63 10.63 20.91 15.27
N ASN A 64 11.83 21.42 15.14
CA ASN A 64 12.38 22.42 16.06
C ASN A 64 13.08 23.56 15.32
N TYR A 65 12.62 23.85 14.12
CA TYR A 65 13.18 24.90 13.28
C TYR A 65 13.07 26.27 13.94
N THR A 66 14.12 27.11 13.76
CA THR A 66 14.13 28.49 14.28
C THR A 66 13.83 29.48 13.17
N TYR A 67 12.71 30.16 13.29
CA TYR A 67 12.28 31.21 12.36
C TYR A 67 12.18 32.56 13.07
N ASN A 68 12.80 33.60 12.51
CA ASN A 68 12.81 34.96 13.07
C ASN A 68 13.20 35.06 14.56
N GLY A 69 14.03 34.12 15.06
CA GLY A 69 14.49 34.05 16.45
C GLY A 69 13.54 33.31 17.40
N GLU A 70 12.44 32.77 16.92
CA GLU A 70 11.50 31.89 17.62
C GLU A 70 11.74 30.44 17.19
N THR A 71 11.90 29.54 18.16
CA THR A 71 12.20 28.11 17.93
C THR A 71 10.94 27.27 18.17
N GLY A 72 10.83 26.14 17.45
CA GLY A 72 9.71 25.19 17.60
C GLY A 72 8.74 25.23 16.43
N TYR A 73 9.15 25.78 15.30
CA TYR A 73 8.40 25.66 14.06
C TYR A 73 8.59 24.26 13.45
N ASP A 74 7.50 23.70 12.95
CA ASP A 74 7.50 22.51 12.10
C ASP A 74 7.80 22.94 10.66
N TYR A 75 9.05 22.74 10.22
CA TYR A 75 9.50 23.05 8.87
C TYR A 75 9.37 21.85 7.95
N SER A 76 8.83 22.04 6.75
CA SER A 76 8.77 21.01 5.73
C SER A 76 9.24 21.49 4.36
N GLN A 77 9.96 20.62 3.64
CA GLN A 77 10.42 20.85 2.28
C GLN A 77 10.63 19.53 1.53
N VAL A 78 10.15 19.42 0.29
CA VAL A 78 10.48 18.30 -0.57
C VAL A 78 11.93 18.41 -1.07
N ARG A 79 12.71 17.34 -0.90
CA ARG A 79 14.12 17.24 -1.31
C ARG A 79 14.40 15.98 -2.12
N ASN A 80 15.53 15.96 -2.83
CA ASN A 80 16.01 14.75 -3.47
C ASN A 80 16.89 13.96 -2.48
N GLY A 81 16.60 12.66 -2.34
CA GLY A 81 17.55 11.69 -1.85
C GLY A 81 18.53 11.30 -2.96
N SER A 82 19.64 10.63 -2.61
CA SER A 82 20.64 10.22 -3.60
C SER A 82 20.17 9.03 -4.41
N ASN A 83 19.90 7.92 -3.74
CA ASN A 83 19.54 6.66 -4.38
C ASN A 83 18.51 5.88 -3.56
N ALA A 84 17.63 5.14 -4.25
CA ALA A 84 16.80 4.12 -3.63
C ALA A 84 16.89 2.84 -4.46
N GLU A 85 17.12 1.72 -3.81
CA GLU A 85 17.12 0.40 -4.42
C GLU A 85 15.88 -0.38 -3.95
N VAL A 86 15.20 -1.02 -4.90
CA VAL A 86 14.05 -1.89 -4.61
C VAL A 86 14.27 -3.23 -5.30
N THR A 87 14.25 -4.30 -4.53
CA THR A 87 14.39 -5.67 -5.03
C THR A 87 13.24 -6.52 -4.52
N GLY A 88 12.70 -7.39 -5.36
CA GLY A 88 11.61 -8.24 -4.89
C GLY A 88 11.31 -9.43 -5.77
N PHE A 89 10.38 -10.24 -5.26
CA PHE A 89 9.85 -11.42 -5.92
C PHE A 89 8.34 -11.40 -5.90
N GLU A 90 7.75 -11.89 -6.98
CA GLU A 90 6.31 -12.03 -7.13
C GLU A 90 5.98 -13.48 -7.48
N PHE A 91 4.94 -14.02 -6.83
CA PHE A 91 4.42 -15.35 -7.12
C PHE A 91 2.91 -15.24 -7.32
N GLY A 92 2.41 -15.91 -8.37
CA GLY A 92 1.00 -16.00 -8.66
C GLY A 92 0.57 -17.44 -8.89
N LEU A 93 -0.59 -17.80 -8.36
CA LEU A 93 -1.22 -19.10 -8.61
C LEU A 93 -2.71 -18.91 -8.90
N GLN A 94 -3.13 -19.44 -10.02
CA GLN A 94 -4.54 -19.64 -10.36
C GLN A 94 -4.75 -21.10 -10.72
N THR A 95 -5.72 -21.77 -10.12
CA THR A 95 -6.02 -23.14 -10.45
C THR A 95 -7.43 -23.54 -10.06
N SER A 96 -8.04 -24.45 -10.82
CA SER A 96 -9.23 -25.15 -10.40
C SER A 96 -8.84 -26.29 -9.47
N LEU A 97 -9.36 -26.25 -8.24
CA LEU A 97 -9.21 -27.33 -7.26
C LEU A 97 -10.19 -28.48 -7.53
N THR A 98 -11.36 -28.11 -8.05
CA THR A 98 -12.44 -29.01 -8.54
C THR A 98 -13.14 -28.34 -9.71
N ASP A 99 -14.10 -29.01 -10.32
CA ASP A 99 -14.93 -28.43 -11.41
C ASP A 99 -15.65 -27.14 -10.99
N ASN A 100 -15.90 -26.98 -9.69
CA ASN A 100 -16.67 -25.85 -9.14
C ASN A 100 -15.86 -24.93 -8.25
N VAL A 101 -14.59 -25.25 -7.92
CA VAL A 101 -13.80 -24.48 -6.96
C VAL A 101 -12.53 -23.98 -7.62
N THR A 102 -12.33 -22.66 -7.62
CA THR A 102 -11.15 -22.00 -8.17
C THR A 102 -10.42 -21.25 -7.06
N LEU A 103 -9.10 -21.44 -7.02
CA LEU A 103 -8.16 -20.73 -6.17
C LEU A 103 -7.42 -19.68 -6.99
N TYR A 104 -7.34 -18.46 -6.45
CA TYR A 104 -6.45 -17.38 -6.90
C TYR A 104 -5.60 -16.95 -5.73
N SER A 105 -4.30 -16.82 -5.94
CA SER A 105 -3.43 -16.21 -4.93
C SER A 105 -2.24 -15.51 -5.59
N ASN A 106 -1.78 -14.44 -4.97
CA ASN A 106 -0.50 -13.83 -5.29
C ASN A 106 0.20 -13.41 -4.00
N TYR A 107 1.52 -13.39 -4.06
CA TYR A 107 2.38 -12.94 -3.00
C TYR A 107 3.51 -12.12 -3.59
N THR A 108 3.78 -10.97 -3.00
CA THR A 108 4.90 -10.10 -3.35
C THR A 108 5.76 -9.87 -2.10
N TYR A 109 7.05 -10.10 -2.26
CA TYR A 109 8.08 -9.70 -1.30
C TYR A 109 8.88 -8.56 -1.89
N THR A 110 9.08 -7.49 -1.12
CA THR A 110 9.85 -6.31 -1.52
C THR A 110 10.87 -5.99 -0.42
N ASP A 111 12.12 -5.82 -0.79
CA ASP A 111 13.16 -5.23 0.06
C ASP A 111 13.59 -3.90 -0.57
N SER A 112 13.65 -2.85 0.25
CA SER A 112 14.01 -1.50 -0.21
C SER A 112 15.05 -0.88 0.70
N LYS A 113 15.95 -0.09 0.11
CA LYS A 113 16.97 0.67 0.81
C LYS A 113 17.03 2.07 0.22
N THR A 114 17.28 3.07 1.04
CA THR A 114 17.41 4.46 0.61
C THR A 114 18.69 5.06 1.13
N ASP A 115 19.23 5.98 0.34
CA ASP A 115 20.40 6.80 0.69
C ASP A 115 20.13 8.27 0.38
N GLY A 116 20.89 9.16 1.06
CA GLY A 116 20.91 10.60 0.77
C GLY A 116 19.81 11.40 1.46
N ILE A 117 19.22 10.87 2.52
CA ILE A 117 18.37 11.65 3.42
C ILE A 117 19.28 12.43 4.37
N GLU A 118 19.06 13.73 4.47
CA GLU A 118 19.82 14.60 5.34
C GLU A 118 19.66 14.18 6.82
N GLY A 119 20.78 13.95 7.49
CA GLY A 119 20.81 13.55 8.90
C GLY A 119 20.52 12.06 9.16
N ARG A 120 20.19 11.26 8.14
CA ARG A 120 19.77 9.86 8.31
C ARG A 120 20.42 8.90 7.31
N SER A 121 20.75 7.71 7.78
CA SER A 121 21.33 6.63 6.95
C SER A 121 20.48 5.36 6.88
N ASP A 122 19.32 5.33 7.56
CA ASP A 122 18.52 4.12 7.80
C ASP A 122 17.04 4.28 7.47
N ALA A 123 16.68 5.31 6.70
CA ALA A 123 15.28 5.59 6.40
C ALA A 123 14.68 4.55 5.45
N PRO A 124 13.48 4.08 5.70
CA PRO A 124 12.76 3.22 4.77
C PRO A 124 12.30 4.02 3.55
N LEU A 125 12.09 3.34 2.42
CA LEU A 125 11.41 3.95 1.28
C LEU A 125 9.92 4.08 1.61
N VAL A 126 9.41 5.31 1.59
CA VAL A 126 7.99 5.61 1.86
C VAL A 126 7.09 4.85 0.89
N GLY A 127 6.04 4.22 1.41
CA GLY A 127 5.08 3.43 0.65
C GLY A 127 5.58 2.03 0.24
N ALA A 128 6.82 1.64 0.55
CA ALA A 128 7.31 0.30 0.25
C ALA A 128 6.79 -0.72 1.28
N VAL A 129 5.88 -1.58 0.85
CA VAL A 129 5.34 -2.68 1.66
C VAL A 129 6.20 -3.91 1.49
N LYS A 130 6.69 -4.51 2.59
CA LYS A 130 7.62 -5.64 2.54
C LYS A 130 6.97 -6.94 2.08
N ASN A 131 5.84 -7.31 2.68
CA ASN A 131 5.07 -8.49 2.32
C ASN A 131 3.65 -8.12 1.97
N MET A 132 3.20 -8.53 0.79
CA MET A 132 1.81 -8.44 0.37
C MET A 132 1.31 -9.82 -0.05
N PHE A 133 0.12 -10.17 0.42
CA PHE A 133 -0.55 -11.40 0.02
C PHE A 133 -2.01 -11.12 -0.33
N ASN A 134 -2.45 -11.65 -1.46
CA ASN A 134 -3.86 -11.66 -1.82
C ASN A 134 -4.24 -13.09 -2.18
N GLY A 135 -5.35 -13.57 -1.63
CA GLY A 135 -5.87 -14.89 -1.91
C GLY A 135 -7.38 -14.88 -2.02
N SER A 136 -7.94 -15.68 -2.90
CA SER A 136 -9.38 -15.90 -2.95
C SER A 136 -9.73 -17.32 -3.34
N LEU A 137 -10.77 -17.83 -2.72
CA LEU A 137 -11.40 -19.10 -3.05
C LEU A 137 -12.81 -18.83 -3.55
N ALA A 138 -13.09 -19.25 -4.77
CA ALA A 138 -14.39 -19.10 -5.40
C ALA A 138 -15.04 -20.48 -5.62
N TYR A 139 -16.29 -20.60 -5.22
CA TYR A 139 -17.17 -21.70 -5.62
C TYR A 139 -18.17 -21.18 -6.64
N GLU A 140 -18.34 -21.90 -7.75
CA GLU A 140 -19.27 -21.58 -8.80
C GLU A 140 -20.01 -22.84 -9.27
N SER A 141 -21.32 -22.73 -9.33
CA SER A 141 -22.23 -23.72 -9.93
C SER A 141 -23.26 -23.00 -10.82
N ASP A 142 -24.14 -23.74 -11.44
CA ASP A 142 -25.16 -23.17 -12.35
C ASP A 142 -25.99 -22.04 -11.73
N LYS A 143 -26.18 -22.06 -10.41
CA LYS A 143 -27.05 -21.08 -9.72
C LYS A 143 -26.32 -20.28 -8.64
N LEU A 144 -25.28 -20.83 -8.05
CA LEU A 144 -24.64 -20.25 -6.87
C LEU A 144 -23.19 -19.88 -7.18
N PHE A 145 -22.85 -18.65 -6.88
CA PHE A 145 -21.47 -18.17 -6.83
C PHE A 145 -21.16 -17.66 -5.43
N ILE A 146 -20.05 -18.08 -4.85
CA ILE A 146 -19.52 -17.56 -3.58
C ILE A 146 -18.01 -17.37 -3.74
N ARG A 147 -17.49 -16.23 -3.30
CA ARG A 147 -16.05 -15.96 -3.22
C ARG A 147 -15.70 -15.37 -1.86
N ALA A 148 -14.74 -16.00 -1.18
CA ALA A 148 -14.06 -15.43 -0.03
C ALA A 148 -12.69 -14.93 -0.46
N SER A 149 -12.31 -13.73 -0.02
CA SER A 149 -11.02 -13.10 -0.35
C SER A 149 -10.32 -12.65 0.93
N LEU A 150 -9.00 -12.80 0.95
CA LEU A 150 -8.09 -12.32 1.99
C LEU A 150 -7.06 -11.41 1.32
N ASN A 151 -6.88 -10.21 1.86
CA ASN A 151 -5.83 -9.28 1.47
C ASN A 151 -5.00 -8.96 2.71
N TYR A 152 -3.69 -9.11 2.60
CA TYR A 152 -2.72 -8.81 3.65
C TYR A 152 -1.64 -7.88 3.11
N ALA A 153 -1.24 -6.91 3.90
CA ALA A 153 -0.08 -6.06 3.66
C ALA A 153 0.63 -5.78 4.98
N ASP A 154 1.97 -5.88 4.99
CA ASP A 154 2.79 -5.43 6.12
C ASP A 154 2.64 -3.91 6.31
N ALA A 155 2.99 -3.44 7.50
CA ALA A 155 3.16 -2.02 7.75
C ALA A 155 4.20 -1.39 6.81
N SER A 156 3.95 -0.15 6.42
CA SER A 156 4.87 0.62 5.59
C SER A 156 5.05 2.03 6.14
N ALA A 157 6.24 2.60 5.92
CA ALA A 157 6.46 4.01 6.22
C ALA A 157 5.53 4.88 5.37
N ASP A 158 4.88 5.83 5.99
CA ASP A 158 3.96 6.79 5.39
C ASP A 158 4.60 8.19 5.32
N GLU A 159 5.25 8.59 6.41
CA GLU A 159 6.04 9.82 6.49
C GLU A 159 7.34 9.57 7.25
N LEU A 160 8.38 10.32 6.88
CA LEU A 160 9.67 10.27 7.56
C LEU A 160 9.79 11.48 8.49
N GLY A 161 10.11 11.22 9.76
CA GLY A 161 10.48 12.26 10.70
C GLY A 161 11.95 12.66 10.58
N SER A 162 12.39 13.63 11.36
CA SER A 162 13.81 14.01 11.48
C SER A 162 14.65 12.90 12.10
N GLU A 163 14.06 12.09 12.96
CA GLU A 163 14.67 10.93 13.62
C GLU A 163 13.81 9.68 13.37
N SER A 164 14.42 8.49 13.36
CA SER A 164 13.74 7.24 13.03
C SER A 164 12.56 6.88 13.96
N TRP A 165 12.59 7.36 15.21
CA TRP A 165 11.50 7.16 16.15
C TRP A 165 10.27 8.07 15.88
N GLU A 166 10.42 9.06 15.03
CA GLU A 166 9.36 9.99 14.60
C GLU A 166 8.65 9.52 13.33
N ASP A 167 9.24 8.55 12.62
CA ASP A 167 8.63 8.03 11.39
C ASP A 167 7.18 7.57 11.63
N ARG A 168 6.29 8.00 10.76
CA ARG A 168 4.90 7.51 10.75
C ARG A 168 4.77 6.28 9.88
N TYR A 169 4.11 5.28 10.41
CA TYR A 169 3.81 4.04 9.71
C TYR A 169 2.32 3.84 9.58
N TYR A 170 1.88 3.45 8.39
CA TYR A 170 0.59 2.81 8.20
C TYR A 170 0.71 1.36 8.64
N ASP A 171 -0.16 0.92 9.56
CA ASP A 171 -0.05 -0.40 10.22
C ASP A 171 -0.37 -1.56 9.29
N ASP A 172 -0.07 -2.79 9.73
CA ASP A 172 -0.43 -4.02 9.03
C ASP A 172 -1.93 -4.04 8.72
N GLN A 173 -2.26 -4.59 7.55
CA GLN A 173 -3.64 -4.64 7.08
C GLN A 173 -4.06 -6.07 6.78
N VAL A 174 -5.22 -6.46 7.29
CA VAL A 174 -5.85 -7.76 7.01
C VAL A 174 -7.32 -7.57 6.69
N PHE A 175 -7.66 -7.62 5.41
CA PHE A 175 -9.05 -7.54 4.97
C PHE A 175 -9.56 -8.90 4.53
N VAL A 176 -10.73 -9.27 5.05
CA VAL A 176 -11.50 -10.43 4.60
C VAL A 176 -12.81 -9.95 4.02
N ASP A 177 -13.08 -10.36 2.77
CA ASP A 177 -14.29 -10.01 2.04
C ASP A 177 -15.03 -11.28 1.62
N LEU A 178 -16.36 -11.20 1.52
CA LEU A 178 -17.22 -12.26 1.04
C LEU A 178 -18.20 -11.72 -0.01
N ASN A 179 -18.23 -12.36 -1.17
CA ASN A 179 -19.20 -12.06 -2.23
C ASN A 179 -20.00 -13.31 -2.53
N ALA A 180 -21.31 -13.18 -2.67
CA ALA A 180 -22.18 -14.28 -3.09
C ALA A 180 -23.25 -13.80 -4.04
N SER A 181 -23.65 -14.68 -4.96
CA SER A 181 -24.83 -14.44 -5.80
C SER A 181 -25.57 -15.75 -6.08
N TYR A 182 -26.88 -15.63 -6.20
CA TYR A 182 -27.77 -16.75 -6.52
C TYR A 182 -28.71 -16.39 -7.65
N SER A 183 -28.72 -17.21 -8.70
CA SER A 183 -29.63 -17.06 -9.85
C SER A 183 -31.00 -17.61 -9.50
N LEU A 184 -31.97 -16.70 -9.27
CA LEU A 184 -33.38 -17.04 -8.98
C LEU A 184 -34.09 -17.52 -10.24
N SER A 185 -33.74 -16.93 -11.38
CA SER A 185 -34.20 -17.31 -12.72
C SER A 185 -33.11 -16.99 -13.75
N PRO A 186 -33.28 -17.33 -15.05
CA PRO A 186 -32.32 -16.95 -16.08
C PRO A 186 -32.06 -15.43 -16.18
N THR A 187 -33.03 -14.63 -15.77
CA THR A 187 -32.99 -13.16 -15.89
C THR A 187 -32.91 -12.44 -14.56
N VAL A 188 -32.98 -13.14 -13.41
CA VAL A 188 -32.97 -12.51 -12.06
C VAL A 188 -31.91 -13.15 -11.19
N LYS A 189 -30.99 -12.32 -10.70
CA LYS A 189 -29.91 -12.73 -9.79
C LYS A 189 -29.94 -11.89 -8.50
N LEU A 190 -30.00 -12.56 -7.37
CA LEU A 190 -29.76 -11.96 -6.06
C LEU A 190 -28.25 -11.92 -5.81
N PHE A 191 -27.72 -10.83 -5.29
CA PHE A 191 -26.32 -10.75 -4.88
C PHE A 191 -26.17 -10.10 -3.51
N THR A 192 -25.08 -10.44 -2.84
CA THR A 192 -24.65 -9.81 -1.58
C THR A 192 -23.14 -9.68 -1.54
N GLU A 193 -22.67 -8.62 -0.92
CA GLU A 193 -21.25 -8.34 -0.69
C GLU A 193 -21.06 -7.96 0.78
N PHE A 194 -20.06 -8.53 1.40
CA PHE A 194 -19.54 -8.13 2.71
C PHE A 194 -18.08 -7.74 2.54
N LYS A 195 -17.73 -6.54 2.99
CA LYS A 195 -16.38 -6.01 2.92
C LYS A 195 -15.86 -5.72 4.31
N ASN A 196 -14.57 -5.98 4.51
CA ASN A 196 -13.89 -5.77 5.78
C ASN A 196 -14.52 -6.54 6.95
N LEU A 197 -14.75 -7.85 6.79
CA LEU A 197 -15.28 -8.73 7.85
C LEU A 197 -14.35 -8.81 9.07
N THR A 198 -13.08 -8.53 8.90
CA THR A 198 -12.09 -8.41 9.97
C THR A 198 -12.25 -7.16 10.83
N ASN A 199 -13.07 -6.20 10.38
CA ASN A 199 -13.16 -4.86 10.97
C ASN A 199 -11.76 -4.22 11.13
N GLN A 200 -10.93 -4.37 10.09
CA GLN A 200 -9.59 -3.80 10.03
C GLN A 200 -9.67 -2.29 10.20
N PRO A 201 -9.00 -1.69 11.19
CA PRO A 201 -8.99 -0.25 11.37
C PRO A 201 -8.05 0.46 10.38
N LEU A 202 -8.30 1.73 10.14
CA LEU A 202 -7.28 2.67 9.71
C LEU A 202 -6.42 2.99 10.93
N ARG A 203 -5.14 2.62 10.90
CA ARG A 203 -4.24 2.84 12.02
C ARG A 203 -2.89 3.34 11.55
N TYR A 204 -2.44 4.43 12.20
CA TYR A 204 -1.09 4.95 12.08
C TYR A 204 -0.39 4.91 13.44
N TYR A 205 0.90 4.63 13.44
CA TYR A 205 1.74 4.66 14.63
C TYR A 205 3.08 5.35 14.33
N GLN A 206 3.75 5.84 15.39
CA GLN A 206 5.03 6.53 15.30
C GLN A 206 6.17 5.65 15.81
N GLY A 207 7.12 5.34 14.95
CA GLY A 207 8.32 4.56 15.24
C GLY A 207 8.05 3.10 15.64
N ILE A 208 7.20 2.88 16.63
CA ILE A 208 6.83 1.54 17.12
C ILE A 208 5.30 1.41 17.26
N GLN A 209 4.79 0.21 17.02
CA GLN A 209 3.34 -0.06 17.02
C GLN A 209 2.59 0.34 18.31
N SER A 210 3.28 0.38 19.47
CA SER A 210 2.66 0.83 20.71
C SER A 210 2.37 2.34 20.78
N ARG A 211 2.93 3.14 19.88
CA ARG A 211 2.72 4.59 19.81
C ARG A 211 1.68 4.92 18.74
N THR A 212 0.44 4.60 19.00
CA THR A 212 -0.65 4.88 18.06
C THR A 212 -0.88 6.40 17.93
N MET A 213 -0.83 6.92 16.71
CA MET A 213 -1.14 8.30 16.36
C MET A 213 -2.62 8.45 15.98
N GLN A 214 -3.13 7.52 15.18
CA GLN A 214 -4.49 7.53 14.67
C GLN A 214 -5.05 6.11 14.68
N LEU A 215 -6.30 5.95 15.09
CA LEU A 215 -7.00 4.66 15.09
C LEU A 215 -8.49 4.89 14.84
N GLU A 216 -8.97 4.43 13.68
CA GLU A 216 -10.35 4.62 13.27
C GLU A 216 -10.97 3.30 12.82
N TYR A 217 -12.11 2.93 13.39
CA TYR A 217 -12.88 1.76 13.00
C TYR A 217 -14.09 2.17 12.17
N TYR A 218 -14.15 1.71 10.93
CA TYR A 218 -15.28 1.98 10.02
C TYR A 218 -16.28 0.83 9.95
N SER A 219 -16.05 -0.26 10.73
CA SER A 219 -16.85 -1.47 10.71
C SER A 219 -16.80 -2.19 9.36
N PHE A 220 -17.51 -3.29 9.25
CA PHE A 220 -17.71 -3.96 7.96
C PHE A 220 -18.86 -3.31 7.18
N ASN A 221 -18.76 -3.33 5.86
CA ASN A 221 -19.81 -2.89 4.97
C ASN A 221 -20.50 -4.07 4.33
N TRP A 222 -21.80 -3.97 4.09
CA TRP A 222 -22.52 -4.98 3.34
C TRP A 222 -23.53 -4.36 2.38
N ASN A 223 -23.74 -5.05 1.26
CA ASN A 223 -24.71 -4.71 0.26
C ASN A 223 -25.53 -5.95 -0.10
N VAL A 224 -26.80 -5.75 -0.42
CA VAL A 224 -27.67 -6.77 -1.02
C VAL A 224 -28.46 -6.14 -2.15
N GLY A 225 -28.63 -6.84 -3.25
CA GLY A 225 -29.35 -6.31 -4.40
C GLY A 225 -29.82 -7.39 -5.36
N LEU A 226 -30.65 -6.95 -6.32
CA LEU A 226 -31.13 -7.76 -7.42
C LEU A 226 -30.57 -7.19 -8.73
N LYS A 227 -30.06 -8.07 -9.58
CA LYS A 227 -29.75 -7.78 -10.98
C LYS A 227 -30.84 -8.40 -11.85
N ILE A 228 -31.41 -7.60 -12.76
CA ILE A 228 -32.47 -8.04 -13.71
C ILE A 228 -31.93 -7.74 -15.11
N ASP A 229 -31.79 -8.80 -15.91
CA ASP A 229 -31.43 -8.71 -17.33
C ASP A 229 -32.76 -8.76 -18.14
N LEU A 230 -33.05 -7.67 -18.89
CA LEU A 230 -34.27 -7.46 -19.66
C LEU A 230 -34.09 -7.89 -21.12
#